data_7616b5e28ffc598823a453a9250c0531
#
_entry.id   7616b5e28ffc598823a453a9250c0531
#
_cell.length_a   1.000
_cell.length_b   1.000
_cell.length_c   1.000
_cell.angle_alpha   90.00
_cell.angle_beta   90.00
_cell.angle_gamma   90.00
#
_symmetry.space_group_name_H-M   'P 1'
#
loop_
_entity.id
_entity.type
_entity.pdbx_description
1 polymer ?
#
loop_
_entity_poly.entity_id
_entity_poly.type
_entity_poly.pdbx_seq_one_letter_code
_entity_poly.pdbx_strand_id
1 'polypeptide(L)'
;MAVTLGCGDAFHLVLRALALCTTGLESYTLWLGAGKRITSVTMTVFYVILYYVWRIRYRITDADKTTIAVYALAAIRIALCFFPQNKWLSADAPVIWGVYRNIPFALLGLLIIVLFYRSASRNHDREYRFMWLTIVLSFGFYSRWCFGQISIR
;
A
#
# COMPACT_ATOMS: atom_id res chain seq x y z
N MET A 1 -0.03 13.63 -4.72
CA MET A 1 -0.59 12.40 -4.11
C MET A 1 -1.47 11.62 -5.09
N ALA A 2 -2.53 12.19 -5.64
CA ALA A 2 -3.42 11.49 -6.60
C ALA A 2 -2.66 10.94 -7.81
N VAL A 3 -1.73 11.69 -8.37
CA VAL A 3 -0.90 11.27 -9.52
C VAL A 3 -0.03 10.06 -9.16
N THR A 4 0.62 10.05 -7.99
CA THR A 4 1.48 8.93 -7.57
C THR A 4 0.68 7.65 -7.38
N LEU A 5 -0.51 7.77 -6.77
CA LEU A 5 -1.41 6.64 -6.57
C LEU A 5 -1.98 6.17 -7.92
N GLY A 6 -2.48 7.11 -8.73
CA GLY A 6 -3.08 6.81 -10.03
C GLY A 6 -2.11 6.16 -11.02
N CYS A 7 -0.86 6.62 -11.09
CA CYS A 7 0.14 6.02 -11.97
C CYS A 7 0.53 4.60 -11.56
N GLY A 8 0.66 4.35 -10.23
CA GLY A 8 0.99 3.01 -9.73
C GLY A 8 -0.13 2.00 -9.99
N ASP A 9 -1.37 2.39 -9.72
CA ASP A 9 -2.54 1.53 -9.91
C ASP A 9 -2.90 1.39 -11.40
N ALA A 10 -2.83 2.46 -12.19
CA ALA A 10 -3.13 2.43 -13.62
C ALA A 10 -2.26 1.41 -14.36
N PHE A 11 -0.95 1.35 -14.06
CA PHE A 11 -0.06 0.39 -14.69
C PHE A 11 -0.51 -1.06 -14.47
N HIS A 12 -0.89 -1.40 -13.24
CA HIS A 12 -1.38 -2.74 -12.90
C HIS A 12 -2.77 -3.02 -13.50
N LEU A 13 -3.69 -2.06 -13.44
CA LEU A 13 -5.06 -2.22 -13.91
C LEU A 13 -5.14 -2.31 -15.43
N VAL A 14 -4.38 -1.47 -16.16
CA VAL A 14 -4.34 -1.50 -17.63
C VAL A 14 -3.78 -2.82 -18.12
N LEU A 15 -2.69 -3.31 -17.55
CA LEU A 15 -2.12 -4.61 -17.93
C LEU A 15 -3.08 -5.76 -17.66
N ARG A 16 -3.82 -5.69 -16.54
CA ARG A 16 -4.83 -6.69 -16.19
C ARG A 16 -6.03 -6.65 -17.13
N ALA A 17 -6.51 -5.46 -17.49
CA ALA A 17 -7.59 -5.29 -18.44
C ALA A 17 -7.20 -5.82 -19.83
N LEU A 18 -5.99 -5.50 -20.31
CA LEU A 18 -5.46 -6.01 -21.58
C LEU A 18 -5.36 -7.54 -21.57
N ALA A 19 -4.84 -8.14 -20.48
CA ALA A 19 -4.72 -9.58 -20.35
C ALA A 19 -6.08 -10.29 -20.40
N LEU A 20 -7.12 -9.70 -19.79
CA LEU A 20 -8.48 -10.24 -19.82
C LEU A 20 -9.17 -10.09 -21.17
N CYS A 21 -8.85 -9.01 -21.92
CA CYS A 21 -9.47 -8.73 -23.22
C CYS A 21 -8.77 -9.43 -24.40
N THR A 22 -7.55 -9.98 -24.21
CA THR A 22 -6.78 -10.58 -25.31
C THR A 22 -6.62 -12.09 -25.17
N THR A 23 -5.52 -12.56 -24.61
CA THR A 23 -5.08 -13.96 -24.59
C THR A 23 -5.26 -14.67 -23.24
N GLY A 24 -5.82 -13.99 -22.25
CA GLY A 24 -5.97 -14.50 -20.88
C GLY A 24 -4.78 -14.17 -19.96
N LEU A 25 -4.99 -14.41 -18.67
CA LEU A 25 -4.06 -14.02 -17.61
C LEU A 25 -2.73 -14.79 -17.65
N GLU A 26 -2.72 -15.99 -18.21
CA GLU A 26 -1.52 -16.86 -18.23
C GLU A 26 -0.40 -16.32 -19.12
N SER A 27 -0.74 -15.73 -20.26
CA SER A 27 0.23 -15.15 -21.20
C SER A 27 0.91 -13.88 -20.66
N TYR A 28 0.30 -13.22 -19.68
CA TYR A 28 0.76 -11.96 -19.09
C TYR A 28 1.30 -12.08 -17.68
N THR A 29 1.61 -13.31 -17.21
CA THR A 29 2.10 -13.54 -15.82
C THR A 29 3.30 -12.69 -15.45
N LEU A 30 4.26 -12.52 -16.34
CA LEU A 30 5.45 -11.66 -16.13
C LEU A 30 5.06 -10.20 -15.91
N TRP A 31 4.23 -9.66 -16.80
CA TRP A 31 3.79 -8.26 -16.73
C TRP A 31 2.88 -7.98 -15.56
N LEU A 32 2.00 -8.92 -15.23
CA LEU A 32 1.14 -8.85 -14.05
C LEU A 32 1.95 -8.93 -12.77
N GLY A 33 3.00 -9.76 -12.73
CA GLY A 33 3.93 -9.85 -11.61
C GLY A 33 4.72 -8.56 -11.41
N ALA A 34 5.25 -7.98 -12.48
CA ALA A 34 5.92 -6.69 -12.47
C ALA A 34 4.97 -5.57 -12.00
N GLY A 35 3.73 -5.55 -12.50
CA GLY A 35 2.70 -4.60 -12.09
C GLY A 35 2.40 -4.69 -10.58
N LYS A 36 2.20 -5.88 -10.03
CA LYS A 36 2.01 -6.10 -8.58
C LYS A 36 3.18 -5.57 -7.75
N ARG A 37 4.42 -5.77 -8.24
CA ARG A 37 5.62 -5.29 -7.56
C ARG A 37 5.68 -3.77 -7.56
N ILE A 38 5.45 -3.13 -8.71
CA ILE A 38 5.41 -1.66 -8.85
C ILE A 38 4.35 -1.07 -7.92
N THR A 39 3.13 -1.59 -7.96
CA THR A 39 2.03 -1.14 -7.08
C THR A 39 2.40 -1.28 -5.60
N SER A 40 3.05 -2.37 -5.20
CA SER A 40 3.47 -2.56 -3.80
C SER A 40 4.46 -1.51 -3.33
N VAL A 41 5.42 -1.13 -4.17
CA VAL A 41 6.40 -0.07 -3.87
C VAL A 41 5.72 1.30 -3.88
N THR A 42 4.92 1.60 -4.90
CA THR A 42 4.21 2.89 -5.04
C THR A 42 3.28 3.14 -3.86
N MET A 43 2.54 2.12 -3.40
CA MET A 43 1.70 2.21 -2.21
C MET A 43 2.51 2.52 -0.96
N THR A 44 3.69 1.93 -0.81
CA THR A 44 4.56 2.26 0.33
C THR A 44 5.02 3.71 0.30
N VAL A 45 5.46 4.20 -0.87
CA VAL A 45 5.84 5.59 -1.07
C VAL A 45 4.65 6.53 -0.80
N PHE A 46 3.45 6.17 -1.25
CA PHE A 46 2.23 6.94 -0.97
C PHE A 46 1.98 7.12 0.53
N TYR A 47 2.12 6.06 1.35
CA TYR A 47 1.95 6.18 2.80
C TYR A 47 3.05 7.03 3.47
N VAL A 48 4.28 6.99 2.95
CA VAL A 48 5.34 7.90 3.41
C VAL A 48 5.00 9.36 3.07
N ILE A 49 4.51 9.64 1.87
CA ILE A 49 4.03 10.98 1.48
C ILE A 49 2.88 11.42 2.39
N LEU A 50 1.94 10.52 2.70
CA LEU A 50 0.82 10.80 3.59
C LEU A 50 1.28 11.17 5.00
N TYR A 51 2.33 10.52 5.50
CA TYR A 51 3.01 10.89 6.75
C TYR A 51 3.56 12.32 6.70
N TYR A 52 4.20 12.72 5.60
CA TYR A 52 4.71 14.09 5.45
C TYR A 52 3.58 15.12 5.38
N VAL A 53 2.48 14.81 4.69
CA VAL A 53 1.29 15.66 4.68
C VAL A 53 0.77 15.88 6.10
N TRP A 54 0.71 14.81 6.90
CA TRP A 54 0.34 14.91 8.32
C TRP A 54 1.30 15.82 9.10
N ARG A 55 2.62 15.65 8.94
CA ARG A 55 3.63 16.50 9.60
C ARG A 55 3.48 17.98 9.24
N ILE A 56 3.34 18.27 7.97
CA ILE A 56 3.21 19.65 7.47
C ILE A 56 1.89 20.26 7.94
N ARG A 57 0.78 19.53 7.86
CA ARG A 57 -0.54 20.03 8.25
C ARG A 57 -0.58 20.42 9.72
N TYR A 58 -0.05 19.59 10.59
CA TYR A 58 -0.09 19.81 12.03
C TYR A 58 1.18 20.48 12.60
N ARG A 59 2.10 20.94 11.72
CA ARG A 59 3.36 21.61 12.07
C ARG A 59 4.17 20.89 13.15
N ILE A 60 4.25 19.55 13.05
CA ILE A 60 4.95 18.72 14.03
C ILE A 60 6.43 18.66 13.66
N THR A 61 7.26 19.26 14.52
CA THR A 61 8.73 19.25 14.39
C THR A 61 9.36 18.07 15.13
N ASP A 62 8.85 17.72 16.31
CA ASP A 62 9.44 16.78 17.24
C ASP A 62 8.83 15.37 17.13
N ALA A 63 8.87 14.79 15.94
CA ALA A 63 8.31 13.45 15.71
C ALA A 63 9.37 12.39 15.35
N ASP A 64 10.57 12.47 15.90
CA ASP A 64 11.71 11.63 15.51
C ASP A 64 11.42 10.14 15.65
N LYS A 65 10.83 9.71 16.77
CA LYS A 65 10.47 8.31 16.99
C LYS A 65 9.45 7.80 15.96
N THR A 66 8.44 8.61 15.64
CA THR A 66 7.42 8.27 14.64
C THR A 66 8.02 8.25 13.25
N THR A 67 8.92 9.18 12.93
CA THR A 67 9.64 9.23 11.66
C THR A 67 10.48 7.98 11.47
N ILE A 68 11.24 7.58 12.48
CA ILE A 68 12.04 6.34 12.44
C ILE A 68 11.14 5.13 12.23
N ALA A 69 10.01 5.03 12.94
CA ALA A 69 9.06 3.93 12.78
C ALA A 69 8.49 3.85 11.36
N VAL A 70 8.09 4.99 10.78
CA VAL A 70 7.57 5.04 9.40
C VAL A 70 8.62 4.58 8.39
N TYR A 71 9.83 5.09 8.49
CA TYR A 71 10.92 4.70 7.58
C TYR A 71 11.34 3.25 7.76
N ALA A 72 11.41 2.76 9.00
CA ALA A 72 11.74 1.37 9.29
C ALA A 72 10.70 0.42 8.67
N LEU A 73 9.40 0.68 8.89
CA LEU A 73 8.33 -0.12 8.30
C LEU A 73 8.32 -0.08 6.77
N ALA A 74 8.55 1.12 6.19
CA ALA A 74 8.64 1.28 4.75
C ALA A 74 9.85 0.53 4.16
N ALA A 75 11.01 0.63 4.80
CA ALA A 75 12.23 -0.06 4.37
C ALA A 75 12.09 -1.57 4.47
N ILE A 76 11.56 -2.10 5.58
CA ILE A 76 11.28 -3.54 5.76
C ILE A 76 10.33 -4.02 4.67
N ARG A 77 9.25 -3.30 4.39
CA ARG A 77 8.31 -3.69 3.34
C ARG A 77 8.96 -3.70 1.96
N ILE A 78 9.70 -2.65 1.61
CA ILE A 78 10.40 -2.59 0.32
C ILE A 78 11.40 -3.74 0.21
N ALA A 79 12.20 -4.00 1.25
CA ALA A 79 13.11 -5.13 1.29
C ALA A 79 12.36 -6.46 1.05
N LEU A 80 11.25 -6.71 1.77
CA LEU A 80 10.43 -7.90 1.57
C LEU A 80 9.87 -8.00 0.14
N CYS A 81 9.54 -6.89 -0.52
CA CYS A 81 9.10 -6.90 -1.92
C CYS A 81 10.21 -7.32 -2.90
N PHE A 82 11.49 -7.08 -2.56
CA PHE A 82 12.63 -7.45 -3.40
C PHE A 82 13.14 -8.87 -3.17
N PHE A 83 12.65 -9.57 -2.15
CA PHE A 83 13.05 -10.96 -1.91
C PHE A 83 12.65 -11.88 -3.07
N PRO A 84 13.56 -12.75 -3.54
CA PRO A 84 13.31 -13.67 -4.67
C PRO A 84 12.22 -14.71 -4.34
N GLN A 85 12.01 -15.03 -3.06
CA GLN A 85 10.98 -15.96 -2.60
C GLN A 85 9.55 -15.52 -2.92
N ASN A 86 9.31 -14.23 -3.23
CA ASN A 86 8.00 -13.75 -3.65
C ASN A 86 7.51 -14.33 -4.99
N LYS A 87 8.44 -14.87 -5.81
CA LYS A 87 8.14 -15.48 -7.13
C LYS A 87 7.13 -14.65 -7.94
N TRP A 88 7.34 -13.34 -8.02
CA TRP A 88 6.42 -12.41 -8.69
C TRP A 88 6.09 -12.78 -10.13
N LEU A 89 7.03 -13.46 -10.79
CA LEU A 89 6.98 -13.82 -12.21
C LEU A 89 6.44 -15.24 -12.43
N SER A 90 6.03 -15.95 -11.38
CA SER A 90 5.50 -17.30 -11.45
C SER A 90 4.01 -17.32 -11.11
N ALA A 91 3.27 -18.23 -11.76
CA ALA A 91 1.87 -18.48 -11.43
C ALA A 91 1.71 -19.05 -10.00
N ASP A 92 2.70 -19.78 -9.50
CA ASP A 92 2.72 -20.42 -8.19
C ASP A 92 3.40 -19.57 -7.11
N ALA A 93 3.02 -18.29 -7.00
CA ALA A 93 3.52 -17.43 -5.94
C ALA A 93 3.01 -17.92 -4.57
N PRO A 94 3.89 -18.16 -3.57
CA PRO A 94 3.46 -18.65 -2.27
C PRO A 94 2.65 -17.58 -1.52
N VAL A 95 1.43 -17.95 -1.13
CA VAL A 95 0.49 -17.05 -0.42
C VAL A 95 1.08 -16.52 0.89
N ILE A 96 1.85 -17.35 1.59
CA ILE A 96 2.49 -17.02 2.87
C ILE A 96 3.40 -15.79 2.74
N TRP A 97 4.21 -15.70 1.69
CA TRP A 97 5.06 -14.54 1.43
C TRP A 97 4.26 -13.28 1.12
N GLY A 98 3.09 -13.44 0.49
CA GLY A 98 2.13 -12.36 0.32
C GLY A 98 1.65 -11.79 1.66
N VAL A 99 1.36 -12.67 2.64
CA VAL A 99 0.95 -12.28 3.98
C VAL A 99 2.10 -11.56 4.70
N TYR A 100 3.30 -12.17 4.76
CA TYR A 100 4.46 -11.55 5.44
C TYR A 100 4.79 -10.16 4.91
N ARG A 101 4.72 -9.95 3.61
CA ARG A 101 4.95 -8.66 2.97
C ARG A 101 3.90 -7.62 3.37
N ASN A 102 2.66 -8.04 3.59
CA ASN A 102 1.56 -7.14 3.92
C ASN A 102 1.48 -6.77 5.41
N ILE A 103 2.14 -7.51 6.31
CA ILE A 103 2.19 -7.17 7.75
C ILE A 103 2.79 -5.78 7.99
N PRO A 104 4.02 -5.44 7.53
CA PRO A 104 4.57 -4.10 7.76
C PRO A 104 3.76 -3.00 7.06
N PHE A 105 3.07 -3.32 5.97
CA PHE A 105 2.14 -2.39 5.33
C PHE A 105 0.90 -2.13 6.18
N ALA A 106 0.33 -3.16 6.76
CA ALA A 106 -0.81 -3.03 7.66
C ALA A 106 -0.45 -2.19 8.89
N LEU A 107 0.73 -2.42 9.45
CA LEU A 107 1.24 -1.64 10.58
C LEU A 107 1.49 -0.17 10.19
N LEU A 108 2.07 0.07 9.02
CA LEU A 108 2.28 1.42 8.51
C LEU A 108 0.96 2.15 8.27
N GLY A 109 -0.01 1.49 7.64
CA GLY A 109 -1.35 2.03 7.42
C GLY A 109 -2.07 2.36 8.73
N LEU A 110 -2.05 1.44 9.70
CA LEU A 110 -2.64 1.63 11.02
C LEU A 110 -2.00 2.82 11.75
N LEU A 111 -0.67 2.92 11.72
CA LEU A 111 0.07 4.03 12.30
C LEU A 111 -0.41 5.37 11.72
N ILE A 112 -0.51 5.49 10.41
CA ILE A 112 -0.98 6.70 9.73
C ILE A 112 -2.43 7.03 10.12
N ILE A 113 -3.32 6.04 10.14
CA ILE A 113 -4.72 6.21 10.57
C ILE A 113 -4.78 6.80 11.99
N VAL A 114 -4.01 6.22 12.93
CA VAL A 114 -3.97 6.67 14.32
C VAL A 114 -3.43 8.10 14.43
N LEU A 115 -2.39 8.43 13.67
CA LEU A 115 -1.82 9.78 13.64
C LEU A 115 -2.83 10.82 13.16
N PHE A 116 -3.52 10.57 12.05
CA PHE A 116 -4.56 11.47 11.54
C PHE A 116 -5.74 11.58 12.50
N TYR A 117 -6.23 10.46 13.02
CA TYR A 117 -7.35 10.45 13.96
C TYR A 117 -7.06 11.26 15.23
N ARG A 118 -5.92 11.00 15.88
CA ARG A 118 -5.53 11.71 17.11
C ARG A 118 -5.31 13.19 16.88
N SER A 119 -4.67 13.56 15.76
CA SER A 119 -4.38 14.96 15.46
C SER A 119 -5.63 15.73 15.05
N ALA A 120 -6.50 15.14 14.22
CA ALA A 120 -7.76 15.75 13.83
C ALA A 120 -8.72 15.94 15.04
N SER A 121 -8.78 14.95 15.92
CA SER A 121 -9.58 15.03 17.14
C SER A 121 -9.05 16.09 18.10
N ARG A 122 -7.72 16.19 18.28
CA ARG A 122 -7.08 17.15 19.19
C ARG A 122 -7.21 18.60 18.70
N ASN A 123 -7.13 18.81 17.38
CA ASN A 123 -7.14 20.16 16.80
C ASN A 123 -8.52 20.60 16.30
N HIS A 124 -9.58 19.81 16.53
CA HIS A 124 -10.94 20.04 16.03
C HIS A 124 -11.02 20.39 14.53
N ASP A 125 -10.15 19.75 13.72
CA ASP A 125 -9.99 20.01 12.30
C ASP A 125 -11.14 19.39 11.51
N ARG A 126 -12.06 20.24 11.00
CA ARG A 126 -13.23 19.80 10.24
C ARG A 126 -12.87 19.21 8.88
N GLU A 127 -11.85 19.73 8.22
CA GLU A 127 -11.45 19.30 6.88
C GLU A 127 -10.86 17.89 6.88
N TYR A 128 -10.00 17.57 7.85
CA TYR A 128 -9.32 16.27 7.96
C TYR A 128 -9.99 15.31 8.95
N ARG A 129 -11.15 15.71 9.49
CA ARG A 129 -11.90 14.87 10.45
C ARG A 129 -12.24 13.50 9.90
N PHE A 130 -12.54 13.40 8.61
CA PHE A 130 -12.89 12.15 7.93
C PHE A 130 -11.73 11.52 7.15
N MET A 131 -10.54 12.14 7.15
CA MET A 131 -9.38 11.62 6.42
C MET A 131 -8.99 10.22 6.91
N TRP A 132 -9.05 9.99 8.22
CA TRP A 132 -8.80 8.66 8.77
C TRP A 132 -9.79 7.62 8.24
N LEU A 133 -11.07 7.98 8.06
CA LEU A 133 -12.10 7.09 7.53
C LEU A 133 -11.80 6.75 6.05
N THR A 134 -11.39 7.72 5.25
CA THR A 134 -10.99 7.50 3.86
C THR A 134 -9.80 6.53 3.78
N ILE A 135 -8.83 6.67 4.68
CA ILE A 135 -7.67 5.77 4.74
C ILE A 135 -8.10 4.36 5.17
N VAL A 136 -8.99 4.25 6.18
CA VAL A 136 -9.54 2.95 6.63
C VAL A 136 -10.30 2.25 5.51
N LEU A 137 -11.17 2.97 4.79
CA LEU A 137 -11.92 2.40 3.66
C LEU A 137 -10.97 1.94 2.55
N SER A 138 -10.02 2.77 2.15
CA SER A 138 -9.01 2.43 1.14
C SER A 138 -8.22 1.19 1.55
N PHE A 139 -7.80 1.13 2.80
CA PHE A 139 -7.09 -0.02 3.35
C PHE A 139 -7.96 -1.28 3.42
N GLY A 140 -9.22 -1.15 3.81
CA GLY A 140 -10.18 -2.24 3.88
C GLY A 140 -10.45 -2.87 2.51
N PHE A 141 -10.63 -2.05 1.47
CA PHE A 141 -10.77 -2.54 0.09
C PHE A 141 -9.52 -3.27 -0.39
N TYR A 142 -8.33 -2.72 -0.11
CA TYR A 142 -7.06 -3.34 -0.49
C TYR A 142 -6.84 -4.68 0.21
N SER A 143 -7.09 -4.75 1.53
CA SER A 143 -6.93 -5.98 2.31
C SER A 143 -7.91 -7.08 1.85
N ARG A 144 -9.17 -6.73 1.59
CA ARG A 144 -10.17 -7.68 1.10
C ARG A 144 -9.76 -8.28 -0.26
N TRP A 145 -9.14 -7.47 -1.12
CA TRP A 145 -8.62 -7.95 -2.39
C TRP A 145 -7.43 -8.91 -2.21
N CYS A 146 -6.53 -8.63 -1.27
CA CYS A 146 -5.40 -9.51 -0.95
C CYS A 146 -5.87 -10.85 -0.34
N PHE A 147 -6.88 -10.84 0.54
CA PHE A 147 -7.42 -12.04 1.18
C PHE A 147 -8.41 -12.80 0.29
N GLY A 148 -9.14 -12.14 -0.59
CA GLY A 148 -10.07 -12.77 -1.53
C GLY A 148 -9.38 -13.71 -2.53
N GLN A 149 -8.10 -13.50 -2.81
CA GLN A 149 -7.28 -14.43 -3.62
C GLN A 149 -6.95 -15.74 -2.88
N ILE A 150 -7.09 -15.77 -1.56
CA ILE A 150 -6.82 -16.98 -0.74
C ILE A 150 -8.04 -17.91 -0.74
N SER A 151 -9.24 -17.38 -0.92
CA SER A 151 -10.51 -18.13 -0.80
C SER A 151 -11.00 -18.77 -2.10
N ILE A 152 -10.35 -18.55 -3.24
CA ILE A 152 -10.79 -19.04 -4.56
C ILE A 152 -9.90 -20.21 -5.07
N ARG A 153 -9.03 -20.76 -4.21
CA ARG A 153 -8.26 -21.98 -4.53
C ARG A 153 -8.69 -23.16 -3.68
#